data_11ce68112018eaa78a1a94cb51a4e5c8
#
_entry.id   11ce68112018eaa78a1a94cb51a4e5c8
#
_cell.length_a   1.000
_cell.length_b   1.000
_cell.length_c   1.000
_cell.angle_alpha   90.00
_cell.angle_beta   90.00
_cell.angle_gamma   90.00
#
_symmetry.space_group_name_H-M   'P 1'
#
loop_
_entity.id
_entity.type
_entity.pdbx_description
1 polymer ?
#
loop_
_entity_poly.entity_id
_entity_poly.type
_entity_poly.pdbx_seq_one_letter_code
_entity_poly.pdbx_strand_id
1 'polypeptide(L)'
;MILSLLLLTAHCSLLTAFAQPGVPQPNSPLYGGGLNQGQTATGLPPVLKKVGIDQKLNEQLPLDAVFKDEQGNEVRLGQFFNRGKPVVISLVYYSCPMLCNQVLNGMLGAFRQNTLNVGKDFEVVTVSFDTKETPQLAAAKKQTYIAGYNRPTGAAGWHFLTGDEANVRRLTEAVGFRYTWDEQTKQFAHASGIMIATPEGKLARYFYGIDYPPKDLRLALVETSANKIGNPVDALMLYCYHYDPSTGKYGVVIMNVVRLAGIVTVISIIGLLLLLRKISRRRVLMSEPGADRGPRAGSPRGVVDATGS
;
A
#
# COMPACT_ATOMS: atom_id res chain seq x y z
N MET A 1 -44.69 -6.80 -6.45
CA MET A 1 -43.40 -6.26 -6.97
C MET A 1 -43.21 -4.74 -6.80
N ILE A 2 -44.29 -3.99 -6.62
CA ILE A 2 -44.21 -2.52 -6.41
C ILE A 2 -43.97 -2.15 -4.93
N LEU A 3 -44.38 -2.99 -4.00
CA LEU A 3 -44.20 -2.74 -2.55
C LEU A 3 -42.77 -2.90 -2.03
N SER A 4 -41.94 -3.71 -2.71
CA SER A 4 -40.51 -3.88 -2.35
C SER A 4 -39.61 -2.73 -2.82
N LEU A 5 -40.06 -1.96 -3.84
CA LEU A 5 -39.27 -0.83 -4.34
C LEU A 5 -39.46 0.43 -3.47
N LEU A 6 -40.61 0.55 -2.80
CA LEU A 6 -40.92 1.67 -1.88
C LEU A 6 -40.23 1.54 -0.52
N LEU A 7 -39.84 0.33 -0.11
CA LEU A 7 -39.08 0.12 1.13
C LEU A 7 -37.58 0.42 0.99
N LEU A 8 -37.02 0.37 -0.22
CA LEU A 8 -35.61 0.74 -0.44
C LEU A 8 -35.37 2.25 -0.50
N THR A 9 -36.35 3.04 -0.85
CA THR A 9 -36.23 4.51 -0.88
C THR A 9 -36.43 5.19 0.47
N ALA A 10 -37.06 4.51 1.44
CA ALA A 10 -37.28 5.04 2.78
C ALA A 10 -36.04 4.91 3.69
N HIS A 11 -35.06 4.06 3.37
CA HIS A 11 -33.85 3.89 4.19
C HIS A 11 -32.69 4.83 3.82
N CYS A 12 -32.79 5.56 2.70
CA CYS A 12 -31.74 6.48 2.27
C CYS A 12 -31.88 7.91 2.87
N SER A 13 -33.01 8.23 3.50
CA SER A 13 -33.30 9.57 4.02
C SER A 13 -32.97 9.75 5.51
N LEU A 14 -32.49 8.72 6.21
CA LEU A 14 -32.20 8.77 7.65
C LEU A 14 -30.72 8.93 8.00
N LEU A 15 -29.83 9.07 7.01
CA LEU A 15 -28.38 9.20 7.23
C LEU A 15 -27.86 10.65 7.13
N THR A 16 -28.74 11.66 6.99
CA THR A 16 -28.32 13.07 6.87
C THR A 16 -28.53 13.93 8.11
N ALA A 17 -28.85 13.36 9.26
CA ALA A 17 -29.22 14.16 10.45
C ALA A 17 -28.31 13.94 11.66
N PHE A 18 -26.96 13.95 11.46
CA PHE A 18 -26.04 14.23 12.55
C PHE A 18 -24.87 15.11 12.08
N ALA A 19 -25.22 16.32 11.59
CA ALA A 19 -24.29 17.44 11.65
C ALA A 19 -24.38 18.00 13.06
N GLN A 20 -23.46 17.62 13.95
CA GLN A 20 -23.34 18.28 15.26
C GLN A 20 -22.70 19.64 15.05
N PRO A 21 -23.36 20.74 15.52
CA PRO A 21 -22.71 22.04 15.55
C PRO A 21 -21.73 22.09 16.72
N GLY A 22 -20.44 22.35 16.39
CA GLY A 22 -19.55 23.11 17.27
C GLY A 22 -19.14 22.47 18.59
N VAL A 23 -18.26 21.45 18.53
CA VAL A 23 -17.31 21.23 19.63
C VAL A 23 -16.09 22.11 19.35
N PRO A 24 -15.74 23.09 20.24
CA PRO A 24 -14.49 23.83 20.10
C PRO A 24 -13.32 22.85 20.16
N GLN A 25 -12.55 22.75 19.08
CA GLN A 25 -11.30 21.99 19.07
C GLN A 25 -10.33 22.68 20.06
N PRO A 26 -9.76 21.97 21.02
CA PRO A 26 -8.70 22.57 21.86
C PRO A 26 -7.54 22.95 20.95
N ASN A 27 -7.04 24.18 21.10
CA ASN A 27 -5.84 24.68 20.42
C ASN A 27 -4.68 23.71 20.68
N SER A 28 -4.40 22.87 19.70
CA SER A 28 -3.22 22.00 19.74
C SER A 28 -1.99 22.86 19.51
N PRO A 29 -0.99 22.84 20.42
CA PRO A 29 0.24 23.61 20.25
C PRO A 29 1.07 23.20 19.02
N LEU A 30 0.70 22.11 18.35
CA LEU A 30 1.34 21.60 17.12
C LEU A 30 0.95 22.39 15.85
N TYR A 31 -0.07 23.27 15.92
CA TYR A 31 -0.54 24.09 14.79
C TYR A 31 -0.48 25.60 15.08
N GLY A 32 0.40 26.02 15.99
CA GLY A 32 0.65 27.42 16.33
C GLY A 32 1.41 28.18 15.25
N GLY A 33 0.75 28.51 14.16
CA GLY A 33 1.24 29.44 13.15
C GLY A 33 0.05 29.92 12.34
N GLY A 34 -0.44 31.11 12.67
CA GLY A 34 -1.50 31.94 12.07
C GLY A 34 -2.01 31.53 10.69
N LEU A 35 -2.76 30.45 10.60
CA LEU A 35 -3.57 30.17 9.45
C LEU A 35 -4.89 30.95 9.59
N ASN A 36 -5.08 31.94 8.74
CA ASN A 36 -6.38 32.60 8.57
C ASN A 36 -7.44 31.52 8.38
N GLN A 37 -8.38 31.42 9.32
CA GLN A 37 -9.52 30.54 9.24
C GLN A 37 -10.27 30.85 7.93
N GLY A 38 -10.19 29.94 6.97
CA GLY A 38 -10.93 30.03 5.70
C GLY A 38 -10.20 29.62 4.44
N GLN A 39 -8.89 29.43 4.48
CA GLN A 39 -8.18 28.89 3.31
C GLN A 39 -7.85 27.42 3.54
N THR A 40 -8.66 26.54 2.95
CA THR A 40 -8.20 25.18 2.69
C THR A 40 -6.92 25.27 1.88
N ALA A 41 -5.81 24.77 2.45
CA ALA A 41 -4.53 24.71 1.73
C ALA A 41 -4.74 23.85 0.46
N THR A 42 -4.92 24.50 -0.68
CA THR A 42 -5.18 23.87 -1.98
C THR A 42 -3.92 23.32 -2.63
N GLY A 43 -2.89 22.96 -1.85
CA GLY A 43 -1.68 22.34 -2.37
C GLY A 43 -0.71 21.89 -1.28
N LEU A 44 0.12 20.90 -1.60
CA LEU A 44 1.23 20.49 -0.74
C LEU A 44 2.18 21.68 -0.49
N PRO A 45 2.63 21.89 0.76
CA PRO A 45 3.67 22.86 1.05
C PRO A 45 4.85 22.71 0.07
N PRO A 46 5.48 23.80 -0.37
CA PRO A 46 6.56 23.73 -1.36
C PRO A 46 7.70 22.80 -0.97
N VAL A 47 7.99 22.71 0.31
CA VAL A 47 9.02 21.81 0.86
C VAL A 47 8.69 20.34 0.59
N LEU A 48 7.41 19.95 0.70
CA LEU A 48 6.98 18.56 0.48
C LEU A 48 6.96 18.15 -1.00
N LYS A 49 6.96 19.09 -1.94
CA LYS A 49 7.11 18.80 -3.37
C LYS A 49 8.50 18.24 -3.73
N LYS A 50 9.50 18.54 -2.91
CA LYS A 50 10.89 18.09 -3.10
C LYS A 50 11.21 16.80 -2.36
N VAL A 51 10.25 16.25 -1.62
CA VAL A 51 10.41 15.09 -0.74
C VAL A 51 9.68 13.89 -1.30
N GLY A 52 10.29 12.71 -1.22
CA GLY A 52 9.65 11.48 -1.69
C GLY A 52 10.61 10.30 -1.77
N ILE A 53 10.05 9.16 -2.13
CA ILE A 53 10.82 7.97 -2.52
C ILE A 53 10.29 7.53 -3.88
N ASP A 54 11.11 7.74 -4.91
CA ASP A 54 10.81 7.31 -6.27
C ASP A 54 11.28 5.86 -6.42
N GLN A 55 10.37 4.95 -6.72
CA GLN A 55 10.69 3.54 -6.79
C GLN A 55 11.62 3.21 -7.97
N LYS A 56 12.77 2.63 -7.71
CA LYS A 56 13.79 2.27 -8.71
C LYS A 56 14.10 0.78 -8.64
N LEU A 57 13.11 -0.06 -8.93
CA LEU A 57 13.29 -1.51 -8.95
C LEU A 57 14.32 -1.92 -10.00
N ASN A 58 15.14 -2.93 -9.66
CA ASN A 58 16.24 -3.45 -10.45
C ASN A 58 17.42 -2.49 -10.67
N GLU A 59 17.39 -1.29 -10.07
CA GLU A 59 18.52 -0.38 -10.10
C GLU A 59 19.67 -0.95 -9.27
N GLN A 60 20.90 -0.79 -9.78
CA GLN A 60 22.13 -1.24 -9.11
C GLN A 60 22.56 -0.18 -8.07
N LEU A 61 22.74 -0.60 -6.84
CA LEU A 61 23.31 0.24 -5.80
C LEU A 61 24.78 0.55 -6.06
N PRO A 62 25.29 1.73 -5.63
CA PRO A 62 26.68 2.12 -5.76
C PRO A 62 27.55 1.36 -4.73
N LEU A 63 27.86 0.10 -5.02
CA LEU A 63 28.57 -0.80 -4.11
C LEU A 63 30.01 -0.35 -3.80
N ASP A 64 30.59 0.50 -4.65
CA ASP A 64 31.88 1.15 -4.48
C ASP A 64 31.85 2.40 -3.59
N ALA A 65 30.65 2.91 -3.24
CA ALA A 65 30.49 4.08 -2.37
C ALA A 65 31.10 3.81 -0.98
N VAL A 66 31.83 4.81 -0.47
CA VAL A 66 32.58 4.70 0.78
C VAL A 66 31.85 5.43 1.89
N PHE A 67 31.70 4.76 3.03
CA PHE A 67 31.08 5.27 4.25
C PHE A 67 32.04 5.05 5.44
N LYS A 68 31.67 5.54 6.60
CA LYS A 68 32.32 5.23 7.88
C LYS A 68 31.39 4.36 8.72
N ASP A 69 31.92 3.29 9.27
CA ASP A 69 31.21 2.45 10.23
C ASP A 69 31.14 3.11 11.63
N GLU A 70 30.58 2.43 12.58
CA GLU A 70 30.38 2.91 13.95
C GLU A 70 31.69 3.07 14.73
N GLN A 71 32.78 2.49 14.23
CA GLN A 71 34.14 2.63 14.76
C GLN A 71 34.92 3.74 14.06
N GLY A 72 34.37 4.31 12.99
CA GLY A 72 35.02 5.33 12.17
C GLY A 72 35.91 4.77 11.06
N ASN A 73 35.91 3.46 10.84
CA ASN A 73 36.66 2.85 9.74
C ASN A 73 35.95 3.10 8.41
N GLU A 74 36.74 3.31 7.37
CA GLU A 74 36.20 3.38 6.01
C GLU A 74 35.76 1.99 5.53
N VAL A 75 34.49 1.92 5.09
CA VAL A 75 33.88 0.71 4.58
C VAL A 75 33.21 0.98 3.22
N ARG A 76 33.35 0.09 2.28
CA ARG A 76 32.58 0.16 1.03
C ARG A 76 31.20 -0.44 1.24
N LEU A 77 30.17 0.14 0.65
CA LEU A 77 28.80 -0.36 0.73
C LEU A 77 28.74 -1.84 0.30
N GLY A 78 29.50 -2.25 -0.73
CA GLY A 78 29.57 -3.60 -1.22
C GLY A 78 30.05 -4.65 -0.22
N GLN A 79 30.68 -4.26 0.90
CA GLN A 79 31.13 -5.22 1.93
C GLN A 79 29.96 -5.89 2.66
N PHE A 80 28.77 -5.28 2.62
CA PHE A 80 27.55 -5.82 3.22
C PHE A 80 26.77 -6.72 2.26
N PHE A 81 27.19 -6.79 1.01
CA PHE A 81 26.58 -7.55 -0.08
C PHE A 81 27.42 -8.79 -0.46
N ASN A 82 26.97 -9.53 -1.48
CA ASN A 82 27.65 -10.72 -2.01
C ASN A 82 27.89 -11.85 -0.99
N ARG A 83 27.03 -11.91 0.04
CA ARG A 83 27.08 -12.95 1.09
C ARG A 83 25.93 -13.95 0.98
N GLY A 84 25.24 -14.00 -0.16
CA GLY A 84 24.07 -14.85 -0.39
C GLY A 84 22.84 -14.44 0.43
N LYS A 85 22.84 -13.24 1.01
CA LYS A 85 21.77 -12.70 1.86
C LYS A 85 21.22 -11.41 1.28
N PRO A 86 19.91 -11.17 1.38
CA PRO A 86 19.32 -9.86 1.06
C PRO A 86 19.75 -8.83 2.10
N VAL A 87 19.73 -7.56 1.69
CA VAL A 87 20.12 -6.43 2.53
C VAL A 87 18.94 -5.48 2.67
N VAL A 88 18.53 -5.19 3.91
CA VAL A 88 17.58 -4.12 4.22
C VAL A 88 18.32 -2.81 4.35
N ILE A 89 17.89 -1.80 3.61
CA ILE A 89 18.50 -0.46 3.62
C ILE A 89 17.50 0.52 4.22
N SER A 90 17.96 1.34 5.15
CA SER A 90 17.21 2.47 5.69
C SER A 90 18.04 3.75 5.63
N LEU A 91 17.40 4.82 5.19
CA LEU A 91 17.98 6.16 5.15
C LEU A 91 17.33 7.01 6.23
N VAL A 92 18.13 7.45 7.19
CA VAL A 92 17.69 8.23 8.37
C VAL A 92 18.73 9.30 8.65
N TYR A 93 18.47 10.19 9.63
CA TYR A 93 19.53 10.90 10.32
C TYR A 93 19.39 10.66 11.83
N TYR A 94 20.50 10.43 12.50
CA TYR A 94 20.50 9.87 13.85
C TYR A 94 20.05 10.86 14.92
N SER A 95 20.27 12.16 14.69
CA SER A 95 19.82 13.23 15.56
C SER A 95 18.35 13.61 15.41
N CYS A 96 17.63 12.97 14.50
CA CYS A 96 16.22 13.24 14.27
C CYS A 96 15.37 13.03 15.54
N PRO A 97 14.58 14.03 15.95
CA PRO A 97 13.81 13.93 17.18
C PRO A 97 12.60 13.00 17.06
N MET A 98 12.10 12.70 15.84
CA MET A 98 10.82 12.00 15.68
C MET A 98 10.81 10.93 14.58
N LEU A 99 10.72 11.30 13.31
CA LEU A 99 10.36 10.40 12.20
C LEU A 99 11.37 9.27 11.99
N CYS A 100 12.68 9.58 12.01
CA CYS A 100 13.72 8.56 11.83
C CYS A 100 13.73 7.53 12.97
N ASN A 101 13.42 7.96 14.20
CA ASN A 101 13.26 7.02 15.31
C ASN A 101 12.04 6.12 15.10
N GLN A 102 10.95 6.62 14.50
CA GLN A 102 9.78 5.79 14.19
C GLN A 102 10.09 4.75 13.11
N VAL A 103 10.83 5.12 12.06
CA VAL A 103 11.32 4.16 11.04
C VAL A 103 12.13 3.04 11.70
N LEU A 104 13.13 3.39 12.50
CA LEU A 104 13.98 2.41 13.17
C LEU A 104 13.20 1.55 14.19
N ASN A 105 12.24 2.14 14.91
CA ASN A 105 11.36 1.40 15.83
C ASN A 105 10.44 0.43 15.09
N GLY A 106 9.89 0.85 13.95
CA GLY A 106 9.11 -0.03 13.08
C GLY A 106 9.92 -1.22 12.57
N MET A 107 11.16 -0.95 12.12
CA MET A 107 12.10 -2.02 11.73
C MET A 107 12.38 -2.97 12.89
N LEU A 108 12.71 -2.42 14.06
CA LEU A 108 12.96 -3.23 15.27
C LEU A 108 11.77 -4.10 15.63
N GLY A 109 10.56 -3.55 15.61
CA GLY A 109 9.32 -4.27 15.86
C GLY A 109 9.09 -5.42 14.88
N ALA A 110 9.27 -5.14 13.58
CA ALA A 110 9.14 -6.12 12.52
C ALA A 110 10.19 -7.24 12.62
N PHE A 111 11.46 -6.88 12.89
CA PHE A 111 12.54 -7.86 13.03
C PHE A 111 12.36 -8.76 14.26
N ARG A 112 11.90 -8.22 15.37
CA ARG A 112 11.62 -9.01 16.59
C ARG A 112 10.51 -10.05 16.38
N GLN A 113 9.49 -9.71 15.61
CA GLN A 113 8.36 -10.59 15.29
C GLN A 113 8.66 -11.54 14.13
N ASN A 114 9.77 -11.33 13.41
CA ASN A 114 10.16 -12.17 12.29
C ASN A 114 10.87 -13.44 12.77
N THR A 115 10.70 -14.54 12.04
CA THR A 115 11.44 -15.79 12.27
C THR A 115 12.86 -15.74 11.70
N LEU A 116 13.11 -14.85 10.72
CA LEU A 116 14.45 -14.61 10.17
C LEU A 116 15.24 -13.69 11.10
N ASN A 117 16.54 -13.88 11.15
CA ASN A 117 17.45 -13.19 12.05
C ASN A 117 18.40 -12.26 11.31
N VAL A 118 18.51 -11.02 11.78
CA VAL A 118 19.52 -10.07 11.34
C VAL A 118 20.91 -10.68 11.54
N GLY A 119 21.78 -10.56 10.53
CA GLY A 119 23.15 -11.07 10.52
C GLY A 119 23.27 -12.55 10.16
N LYS A 120 22.21 -13.34 10.33
CA LYS A 120 22.18 -14.75 9.92
C LYS A 120 21.49 -14.91 8.56
N ASP A 121 20.27 -14.43 8.45
CA ASP A 121 19.42 -14.66 7.27
C ASP A 121 19.38 -13.44 6.34
N PHE A 122 19.61 -12.24 6.84
CA PHE A 122 19.71 -10.99 6.09
C PHE A 122 20.60 -9.98 6.82
N GLU A 123 21.13 -9.01 6.08
CA GLU A 123 21.89 -7.89 6.64
C GLU A 123 21.01 -6.63 6.67
N VAL A 124 21.37 -5.69 7.55
CA VAL A 124 20.71 -4.39 7.66
C VAL A 124 21.73 -3.28 7.61
N VAL A 125 21.55 -2.34 6.69
CA VAL A 125 22.42 -1.18 6.53
C VAL A 125 21.57 0.08 6.73
N THR A 126 21.81 0.77 7.82
CA THR A 126 21.21 2.07 8.15
C THR A 126 22.24 3.15 7.87
N VAL A 127 21.93 4.08 6.99
CA VAL A 127 22.84 5.15 6.57
C VAL A 127 22.27 6.49 6.98
N SER A 128 23.09 7.31 7.67
CA SER A 128 22.72 8.70 7.86
C SER A 128 22.88 9.48 6.56
N PHE A 129 21.83 10.22 6.18
CA PHE A 129 21.90 11.15 5.07
C PHE A 129 22.30 12.59 5.53
N ASP A 130 22.42 12.84 6.83
CA ASP A 130 23.03 14.08 7.34
C ASP A 130 24.55 13.89 7.40
N THR A 131 25.24 14.54 6.49
CA THR A 131 26.71 14.46 6.34
C THR A 131 27.48 15.09 7.49
N LYS A 132 26.79 15.76 8.42
CA LYS A 132 27.39 16.35 9.64
C LYS A 132 27.43 15.36 10.80
N GLU A 133 26.74 14.24 10.69
CA GLU A 133 26.68 13.24 11.74
C GLU A 133 27.98 12.40 11.81
N THR A 134 28.27 11.92 13.00
CA THR A 134 29.55 11.30 13.31
C THR A 134 29.41 9.79 13.57
N PRO A 135 30.48 9.01 13.42
CA PRO A 135 30.52 7.60 13.79
C PRO A 135 30.15 7.34 15.25
N GLN A 136 30.46 8.27 16.16
CA GLN A 136 30.09 8.13 17.57
C GLN A 136 28.59 8.16 17.79
N LEU A 137 27.87 9.02 17.01
CA LEU A 137 26.42 9.06 17.06
C LEU A 137 25.81 7.79 16.45
N ALA A 138 26.39 7.29 15.36
CA ALA A 138 26.02 6.01 14.76
C ALA A 138 26.20 4.84 15.76
N ALA A 139 27.32 4.80 16.49
CA ALA A 139 27.59 3.82 17.53
C ALA A 139 26.54 3.84 18.66
N ALA A 140 26.19 5.03 19.16
CA ALA A 140 25.18 5.18 20.20
C ALA A 140 23.80 4.68 19.72
N LYS A 141 23.42 5.01 18.47
CA LYS A 141 22.18 4.48 17.86
C LYS A 141 22.24 2.97 17.72
N LYS A 142 23.32 2.41 17.17
CA LYS A 142 23.49 0.96 17.06
C LYS A 142 23.30 0.29 18.41
N GLN A 143 23.97 0.75 19.44
CA GLN A 143 23.87 0.17 20.80
C GLN A 143 22.40 0.09 21.26
N THR A 144 21.63 1.17 21.07
CA THR A 144 20.21 1.23 21.45
C THR A 144 19.38 0.18 20.70
N TYR A 145 19.53 0.09 19.37
CA TYR A 145 18.71 -0.80 18.56
C TYR A 145 19.12 -2.27 18.67
N ILE A 146 20.42 -2.57 18.85
CA ILE A 146 20.89 -3.93 19.10
C ILE A 146 20.42 -4.43 20.47
N ALA A 147 20.48 -3.59 21.51
CA ALA A 147 19.91 -3.93 22.82
C ALA A 147 18.40 -4.21 22.73
N GLY A 148 17.67 -3.39 21.98
CA GLY A 148 16.24 -3.60 21.74
C GLY A 148 15.94 -4.85 20.91
N TYR A 149 16.77 -5.20 19.93
CA TYR A 149 16.61 -6.39 19.11
C TYR A 149 16.79 -7.68 19.92
N ASN A 150 17.71 -7.68 20.86
CA ASN A 150 17.93 -8.75 21.84
C ASN A 150 18.09 -10.16 21.22
N ARG A 151 18.84 -10.24 20.09
CA ARG A 151 19.24 -11.52 19.48
C ARG A 151 20.76 -11.46 19.20
N PRO A 152 21.51 -12.56 19.46
CA PRO A 152 22.99 -12.55 19.41
C PRO A 152 23.58 -12.11 18.08
N THR A 153 22.92 -12.43 16.97
CA THR A 153 23.40 -12.14 15.61
C THR A 153 23.22 -10.68 15.19
N GLY A 154 22.39 -9.90 15.91
CA GLY A 154 22.03 -8.53 15.54
C GLY A 154 23.24 -7.61 15.47
N ALA A 155 24.17 -7.70 16.42
CA ALA A 155 25.34 -6.83 16.49
C ALA A 155 26.25 -6.96 15.24
N ALA A 156 26.36 -8.14 14.68
CA ALA A 156 27.17 -8.42 13.50
C ALA A 156 26.45 -8.11 12.18
N GLY A 157 25.11 -8.00 12.18
CA GLY A 157 24.33 -7.87 10.95
C GLY A 157 23.58 -6.56 10.79
N TRP A 158 23.58 -5.69 11.80
CA TRP A 158 22.96 -4.37 11.68
C TRP A 158 24.03 -3.27 11.77
N HIS A 159 24.28 -2.63 10.64
CA HIS A 159 25.35 -1.66 10.44
C HIS A 159 24.75 -0.24 10.39
N PHE A 160 25.42 0.70 11.07
CA PHE A 160 25.02 2.10 11.13
C PHE A 160 26.15 2.96 10.56
N LEU A 161 25.90 3.55 9.41
CA LEU A 161 26.92 4.21 8.62
C LEU A 161 26.72 5.73 8.58
N THR A 162 27.84 6.44 8.48
CA THR A 162 27.89 7.86 8.15
C THR A 162 28.72 8.06 6.89
N GLY A 163 28.49 9.14 6.14
CA GLY A 163 29.20 9.35 4.88
C GLY A 163 29.36 10.82 4.54
N ASP A 164 30.22 11.09 3.57
CA ASP A 164 30.35 12.39 2.94
C ASP A 164 29.18 12.67 1.97
N GLU A 165 29.05 13.92 1.56
CA GLU A 165 27.97 14.37 0.69
C GLU A 165 27.95 13.63 -0.66
N ALA A 166 29.12 13.36 -1.26
CA ALA A 166 29.20 12.71 -2.56
C ALA A 166 28.67 11.28 -2.52
N ASN A 167 29.09 10.49 -1.53
CA ASN A 167 28.68 9.10 -1.38
C ASN A 167 27.23 8.98 -0.87
N VAL A 168 26.79 9.83 0.05
CA VAL A 168 25.40 9.92 0.49
C VAL A 168 24.49 10.24 -0.68
N ARG A 169 24.81 11.23 -1.51
CA ARG A 169 24.04 11.61 -2.67
C ARG A 169 23.95 10.48 -3.68
N ARG A 170 25.06 9.80 -4.00
CA ARG A 170 25.05 8.63 -4.89
C ARG A 170 24.09 7.55 -4.41
N LEU A 171 24.08 7.27 -3.12
CA LEU A 171 23.17 6.27 -2.54
C LEU A 171 21.71 6.73 -2.57
N THR A 172 21.42 7.96 -2.14
CA THR A 172 20.05 8.50 -2.12
C THR A 172 19.45 8.60 -3.53
N GLU A 173 20.25 9.01 -4.51
CA GLU A 173 19.85 9.02 -5.93
C GLU A 173 19.57 7.61 -6.45
N ALA A 174 20.43 6.62 -6.14
CA ALA A 174 20.25 5.24 -6.59
C ALA A 174 18.98 4.61 -6.03
N VAL A 175 18.62 4.90 -4.77
CA VAL A 175 17.38 4.39 -4.18
C VAL A 175 16.16 5.29 -4.39
N GLY A 176 16.33 6.42 -5.11
CA GLY A 176 15.24 7.36 -5.37
C GLY A 176 14.77 8.14 -4.14
N PHE A 177 15.59 8.28 -3.10
CA PHE A 177 15.24 8.97 -1.86
C PHE A 177 15.53 10.47 -1.98
N ARG A 178 14.48 11.29 -1.89
CA ARG A 178 14.56 12.74 -1.97
C ARG A 178 14.26 13.37 -0.62
N TYR A 179 15.12 14.24 -0.18
CA TYR A 179 15.00 14.99 1.07
C TYR A 179 15.45 16.44 0.87
N THR A 180 15.06 17.32 1.76
CA THR A 180 15.47 18.74 1.72
C THR A 180 15.54 19.31 3.12
N TRP A 181 16.42 20.27 3.31
CA TRP A 181 16.47 21.04 4.55
C TRP A 181 15.30 22.01 4.61
N ASP A 182 14.61 22.04 5.74
CA ASP A 182 13.55 23.01 6.01
C ASP A 182 14.06 24.08 6.97
N GLU A 183 14.18 25.29 6.46
CA GLU A 183 14.69 26.44 7.22
C GLU A 183 13.74 26.87 8.34
N GLN A 184 12.45 26.60 8.24
CA GLN A 184 11.45 26.97 9.24
C GLN A 184 11.54 26.09 10.48
N THR A 185 11.61 24.78 10.27
CA THR A 185 11.67 23.79 11.36
C THR A 185 13.10 23.47 11.79
N LYS A 186 14.10 23.90 11.02
CA LYS A 186 15.52 23.55 11.22
C LYS A 186 15.74 22.04 11.27
N GLN A 187 15.04 21.31 10.40
CA GLN A 187 15.09 19.87 10.27
C GLN A 187 15.09 19.46 8.79
N PHE A 188 15.51 18.24 8.54
CA PHE A 188 15.31 17.67 7.20
C PHE A 188 13.87 17.20 7.04
N ALA A 189 13.21 17.69 5.99
CA ALA A 189 11.98 17.09 5.48
C ALA A 189 12.34 15.91 4.59
N HIS A 190 11.81 14.73 4.89
CA HIS A 190 12.05 13.50 4.15
C HIS A 190 10.87 12.55 4.22
N ALA A 191 10.78 11.62 3.26
CA ALA A 191 9.83 10.52 3.31
C ALA A 191 10.33 9.40 4.24
N SER A 192 9.42 8.52 4.66
CA SER A 192 9.74 7.34 5.48
C SER A 192 9.57 6.06 4.68
N GLY A 193 10.49 5.13 4.86
CA GLY A 193 10.45 3.82 4.23
C GLY A 193 11.79 3.09 4.34
N ILE A 194 11.75 1.81 3.98
CA ILE A 194 12.92 0.95 3.87
C ILE A 194 12.93 0.28 2.50
N MET A 195 14.10 -0.08 2.04
CA MET A 195 14.33 -0.79 0.79
C MET A 195 14.97 -2.14 1.06
N ILE A 196 14.67 -3.11 0.22
CA ILE A 196 15.35 -4.42 0.26
C ILE A 196 16.08 -4.59 -1.06
N ALA A 197 17.36 -4.91 -0.97
CA ALA A 197 18.21 -5.20 -2.11
C ALA A 197 18.61 -6.68 -2.14
N THR A 198 18.82 -7.19 -3.35
CA THR A 198 19.32 -8.56 -3.58
C THR A 198 20.74 -8.71 -3.04
N PRO A 199 21.23 -9.93 -2.87
CA PRO A 199 22.62 -10.18 -2.52
C PRO A 199 23.64 -9.49 -3.44
N GLU A 200 23.30 -9.27 -4.71
CA GLU A 200 24.14 -8.57 -5.71
C GLU A 200 23.99 -7.05 -5.68
N GLY A 201 23.13 -6.52 -4.79
CA GLY A 201 22.96 -5.08 -4.62
C GLY A 201 21.99 -4.44 -5.59
N LYS A 202 21.01 -5.18 -6.13
CA LYS A 202 19.92 -4.62 -6.93
C LYS A 202 18.69 -4.40 -6.06
N LEU A 203 18.04 -3.25 -6.23
CA LEU A 203 16.81 -2.91 -5.50
C LEU A 203 15.67 -3.84 -5.89
N ALA A 204 15.11 -4.55 -4.92
CA ALA A 204 14.09 -5.55 -5.15
C ALA A 204 12.71 -5.16 -4.62
N ARG A 205 12.64 -4.46 -3.48
CA ARG A 205 11.37 -4.12 -2.84
C ARG A 205 11.46 -2.82 -2.05
N TYR A 206 10.34 -2.13 -1.96
CA TYR A 206 10.17 -0.93 -1.11
C TYR A 206 9.04 -1.15 -0.11
N PHE A 207 9.23 -0.69 1.10
CA PHE A 207 8.20 -0.57 2.12
C PHE A 207 8.12 0.89 2.55
N TYR A 208 6.96 1.49 2.38
CA TYR A 208 6.71 2.90 2.70
C TYR A 208 6.13 3.05 4.10
N GLY A 209 6.36 4.22 4.70
CA GLY A 209 5.87 4.53 6.03
C GLY A 209 6.79 4.03 7.14
N ILE A 210 6.20 3.79 8.30
CA ILE A 210 6.92 3.44 9.55
C ILE A 210 6.47 2.10 10.13
N ASP A 211 5.45 1.48 9.55
CA ASP A 211 4.93 0.17 9.96
C ASP A 211 5.27 -0.86 8.89
N TYR A 212 5.93 -1.93 9.28
CA TYR A 212 6.41 -2.98 8.39
C TYR A 212 5.83 -4.32 8.82
N PRO A 213 4.72 -4.79 8.21
CA PRO A 213 4.09 -6.04 8.58
C PRO A 213 5.10 -7.21 8.55
N PRO A 214 5.30 -7.96 9.65
CA PRO A 214 6.35 -8.96 9.73
C PRO A 214 6.24 -10.08 8.70
N LYS A 215 5.02 -10.44 8.29
CA LYS A 215 4.75 -11.46 7.26
C LYS A 215 5.19 -10.98 5.88
N ASP A 216 4.88 -9.74 5.53
CA ASP A 216 5.22 -9.16 4.23
C ASP A 216 6.72 -8.94 4.11
N LEU A 217 7.34 -8.43 5.19
CA LEU A 217 8.78 -8.29 5.27
C LEU A 217 9.50 -9.64 5.14
N ARG A 218 9.00 -10.68 5.81
CA ARG A 218 9.55 -12.03 5.69
C ARG A 218 9.46 -12.57 4.26
N LEU A 219 8.30 -12.41 3.63
CA LEU A 219 8.09 -12.84 2.25
C LEU A 219 9.06 -12.11 1.31
N ALA A 220 9.15 -10.79 1.44
CA ALA A 220 10.05 -9.97 0.64
C ALA A 220 11.53 -10.39 0.81
N LEU A 221 11.98 -10.66 2.03
CA LEU A 221 13.34 -11.14 2.30
C LEU A 221 13.61 -12.50 1.64
N VAL A 222 12.66 -13.45 1.73
CA VAL A 222 12.80 -14.78 1.10
C VAL A 222 12.82 -14.66 -0.43
N GLU A 223 11.93 -13.88 -1.02
CA GLU A 223 11.89 -13.66 -2.47
C GLU A 223 13.18 -12.99 -2.96
N THR A 224 13.64 -11.96 -2.25
CA THR A 224 14.85 -11.22 -2.62
C THR A 224 16.11 -12.04 -2.45
N SER A 225 16.18 -12.96 -1.47
CA SER A 225 17.32 -13.89 -1.33
C SER A 225 17.46 -14.82 -2.54
N ALA A 226 16.36 -15.10 -3.24
CA ALA A 226 16.34 -15.86 -4.49
C ALA A 226 16.45 -14.96 -5.75
N ASN A 227 16.93 -13.73 -5.59
CA ASN A 227 17.06 -12.72 -6.66
C ASN A 227 15.76 -12.35 -7.39
N LYS A 228 14.61 -12.55 -6.74
CA LYS A 228 13.33 -12.10 -7.28
C LYS A 228 13.16 -10.61 -7.03
N ILE A 229 12.92 -9.85 -8.07
CA ILE A 229 12.77 -8.40 -8.05
C ILE A 229 11.31 -8.05 -8.37
N GLY A 230 10.69 -7.31 -7.43
CA GLY A 230 9.29 -6.88 -7.57
C GLY A 230 8.29 -8.03 -7.48
N ASN A 231 7.02 -7.64 -7.49
CA ASN A 231 5.90 -8.57 -7.67
C ASN A 231 5.15 -8.11 -8.93
N PRO A 232 4.70 -8.99 -9.83
CA PRO A 232 3.87 -8.60 -10.97
C PRO A 232 2.64 -7.77 -10.57
N VAL A 233 2.08 -8.03 -9.37
CA VAL A 233 0.98 -7.24 -8.79
C VAL A 233 1.44 -5.83 -8.41
N ASP A 234 2.66 -5.67 -7.87
CA ASP A 234 3.21 -4.34 -7.55
C ASP A 234 3.44 -3.52 -8.82
N ALA A 235 3.93 -4.14 -9.89
CA ALA A 235 4.10 -3.46 -11.19
C ALA A 235 2.77 -3.00 -11.77
N LEU A 236 1.71 -3.81 -11.66
CA LEU A 236 0.36 -3.44 -12.06
C LEU A 236 -0.21 -2.34 -11.15
N MET A 237 -0.04 -2.48 -9.83
CA MET A 237 -0.50 -1.49 -8.85
C MET A 237 0.22 -0.15 -9.03
N LEU A 238 1.53 -0.13 -9.28
CA LEU A 238 2.28 1.08 -9.54
C LEU A 238 1.84 1.77 -10.85
N TYR A 239 1.51 1.00 -11.87
CA TYR A 239 0.93 1.54 -13.10
C TYR A 239 -0.45 2.17 -12.84
N CYS A 240 -1.24 1.57 -11.94
CA CYS A 240 -2.56 2.08 -11.55
C CYS A 240 -2.50 3.19 -10.49
N TYR A 241 -1.49 3.18 -9.59
CA TYR A 241 -1.33 4.11 -8.47
C TYR A 241 -0.35 5.24 -8.75
N HIS A 242 -0.32 5.77 -9.96
CA HIS A 242 0.36 7.04 -10.21
C HIS A 242 -0.43 8.16 -9.50
N TYR A 243 -0.29 8.20 -8.17
CA TYR A 243 -0.71 9.35 -7.37
C TYR A 243 0.25 10.48 -7.68
N ASP A 244 -0.25 11.52 -8.32
CA ASP A 244 0.50 12.76 -8.49
C ASP A 244 0.36 13.61 -7.23
N PRO A 245 1.40 13.65 -6.37
CA PRO A 245 1.33 14.42 -5.12
C PRO A 245 1.20 15.92 -5.36
N SER A 246 1.53 16.40 -6.57
CA SER A 246 1.49 17.82 -6.92
C SER A 246 0.08 18.32 -7.19
N THR A 247 -0.80 17.46 -7.65
CA THR A 247 -2.19 17.81 -7.98
C THR A 247 -3.22 17.24 -7.00
N GLY A 248 -2.81 16.33 -6.11
CA GLY A 248 -3.71 15.66 -5.15
C GLY A 248 -4.79 14.80 -5.84
N LYS A 249 -4.63 14.49 -7.12
CA LYS A 249 -5.60 13.74 -7.91
C LYS A 249 -5.04 12.38 -8.29
N TYR A 250 -5.90 11.38 -8.25
CA TYR A 250 -5.62 10.10 -8.89
C TYR A 250 -5.49 10.32 -10.40
N GLY A 251 -4.44 9.77 -10.99
CA GLY A 251 -4.12 10.00 -12.40
C GLY A 251 -5.31 9.70 -13.32
N VAL A 252 -5.34 10.39 -14.47
CA VAL A 252 -6.38 10.27 -15.51
C VAL A 252 -6.64 8.81 -15.89
N VAL A 253 -5.64 7.94 -15.75
CA VAL A 253 -5.73 6.50 -16.05
C VAL A 253 -6.71 5.78 -15.11
N ILE A 254 -6.66 6.05 -13.78
CA ILE A 254 -7.57 5.40 -12.81
C ILE A 254 -9.00 5.81 -13.06
N MET A 255 -9.24 7.09 -13.32
CA MET A 255 -10.59 7.58 -13.60
C MET A 255 -11.16 6.95 -14.86
N ASN A 256 -10.34 6.75 -15.89
CA ASN A 256 -10.75 6.09 -17.13
C ASN A 256 -11.00 4.58 -16.92
N VAL A 257 -10.18 3.89 -16.13
CA VAL A 257 -10.39 2.47 -15.77
C VAL A 257 -11.69 2.30 -14.97
N VAL A 258 -11.95 3.16 -13.98
CA VAL A 258 -13.19 3.12 -13.18
C VAL A 258 -14.42 3.40 -14.06
N ARG A 259 -14.34 4.36 -14.98
CA ARG A 259 -15.43 4.64 -15.96
C ARG A 259 -15.67 3.44 -16.87
N LEU A 260 -14.60 2.85 -17.41
CA LEU A 260 -14.72 1.67 -18.29
C LEU A 260 -15.34 0.47 -17.54
N ALA A 261 -14.87 0.20 -16.32
CA ALA A 261 -15.43 -0.86 -15.47
C ALA A 261 -16.91 -0.61 -15.17
N GLY A 262 -17.29 0.64 -14.86
CA GLY A 262 -18.67 1.04 -14.66
C GLY A 262 -19.55 0.79 -15.90
N ILE A 263 -19.07 1.18 -17.08
CA ILE A 263 -19.79 0.95 -18.35
C ILE A 263 -19.98 -0.55 -18.61
N VAL A 264 -18.92 -1.35 -18.43
CA VAL A 264 -19.00 -2.82 -18.62
C VAL A 264 -19.99 -3.44 -17.65
N THR A 265 -20.03 -3.00 -16.40
CA THR A 265 -20.98 -3.49 -15.40
C THR A 265 -22.42 -3.17 -15.81
N VAL A 266 -22.70 -1.94 -16.26
CA VAL A 266 -24.04 -1.53 -16.71
C VAL A 266 -24.49 -2.34 -17.92
N ILE A 267 -23.62 -2.51 -18.92
CA ILE A 267 -23.90 -3.31 -20.12
C ILE A 267 -24.19 -4.77 -19.74
N SER A 268 -23.40 -5.33 -18.81
CA SER A 268 -23.60 -6.70 -18.34
C SER A 268 -24.94 -6.90 -17.64
N ILE A 269 -25.35 -5.94 -16.80
CA ILE A 269 -26.66 -5.97 -16.12
C ILE A 269 -27.80 -5.88 -17.14
N ILE A 270 -27.71 -4.95 -18.11
CA ILE A 270 -28.71 -4.81 -19.16
C ILE A 270 -28.82 -6.10 -19.99
N GLY A 271 -27.67 -6.66 -20.40
CA GLY A 271 -27.59 -7.91 -21.13
C GLY A 271 -28.25 -9.07 -20.37
N LEU A 272 -27.96 -9.18 -19.07
CA LEU A 272 -28.55 -10.19 -18.20
C LEU A 272 -30.09 -10.03 -18.09
N LEU A 273 -30.56 -8.80 -17.91
CA LEU A 273 -32.01 -8.51 -17.84
C LEU A 273 -32.73 -8.85 -19.14
N LEU A 274 -32.14 -8.53 -20.30
CA LEU A 274 -32.69 -8.87 -21.60
C LEU A 274 -32.70 -10.39 -21.82
N LEU A 275 -31.64 -11.08 -21.40
CA LEU A 275 -31.57 -12.54 -21.47
C LEU A 275 -32.66 -13.20 -20.60
N LEU A 276 -32.84 -12.75 -19.37
CA LEU A 276 -33.87 -13.22 -18.45
C LEU A 276 -35.29 -12.96 -19.01
N ARG A 277 -35.53 -11.78 -19.59
CA ARG A 277 -36.79 -11.44 -20.25
C ARG A 277 -37.06 -12.37 -21.46
N LYS A 278 -36.03 -12.67 -22.27
CA LYS A 278 -36.15 -13.59 -23.42
C LYS A 278 -36.47 -15.01 -22.97
N ILE A 279 -35.82 -15.50 -21.91
CA ILE A 279 -36.10 -16.84 -21.33
C ILE A 279 -37.52 -16.91 -20.76
N SER A 280 -37.94 -15.87 -20.02
CA SER A 280 -39.29 -15.80 -19.43
C SER A 280 -40.38 -15.81 -20.52
N ARG A 281 -40.21 -15.03 -21.61
CA ARG A 281 -41.15 -15.03 -22.75
C ARG A 281 -41.24 -16.39 -23.44
N ARG A 282 -40.12 -17.11 -23.60
CA ARG A 282 -40.12 -18.46 -24.18
C ARG A 282 -40.87 -19.47 -23.31
N ARG A 283 -40.78 -19.36 -21.97
CA ARG A 283 -41.53 -20.24 -21.05
C ARG A 283 -43.05 -20.00 -21.13
N VAL A 284 -43.47 -18.74 -21.25
CA VAL A 284 -44.90 -18.40 -21.41
C VAL A 284 -45.48 -18.94 -22.71
N LEU A 285 -44.71 -18.87 -23.81
CA LEU A 285 -45.15 -19.41 -25.12
C LEU A 285 -45.23 -20.96 -25.16
N MET A 286 -44.52 -21.66 -24.28
CA MET A 286 -44.55 -23.12 -24.15
C MET A 286 -45.62 -23.63 -23.16
N SER A 287 -46.28 -22.74 -22.42
CA SER A 287 -47.31 -23.07 -21.42
C SER A 287 -48.73 -22.81 -21.86
N GLU A 288 -49.03 -22.62 -23.17
CA GLU A 288 -50.42 -22.68 -23.63
C GLU A 288 -50.90 -24.12 -23.57
N PRO A 289 -51.89 -24.44 -22.71
CA PRO A 289 -52.50 -25.76 -22.69
C PRO A 289 -53.30 -25.92 -23.97
N GLY A 290 -53.02 -26.98 -24.70
CA GLY A 290 -53.84 -27.37 -25.86
C GLY A 290 -55.33 -27.37 -25.52
N ALA A 291 -56.07 -26.60 -26.27
CA ALA A 291 -57.53 -26.57 -26.18
C ALA A 291 -58.10 -27.99 -26.20
N ASP A 292 -58.61 -28.35 -25.03
CA ASP A 292 -59.41 -29.58 -24.89
C ASP A 292 -60.67 -29.51 -25.82
N ARG A 293 -60.62 -30.23 -26.90
CA ARG A 293 -61.81 -30.46 -27.67
C ARG A 293 -62.61 -31.59 -26.99
N GLY A 294 -63.52 -31.23 -26.11
CA GLY A 294 -64.48 -32.08 -25.50
C GLY A 294 -65.33 -32.82 -26.59
N PRO A 295 -65.66 -34.06 -26.39
CA PRO A 295 -66.48 -34.85 -27.37
C PRO A 295 -67.92 -34.35 -27.38
N ARG A 296 -68.47 -34.17 -28.60
CA ARG A 296 -69.86 -33.81 -28.84
C ARG A 296 -70.81 -34.92 -28.34
N ALA A 297 -71.74 -34.53 -27.47
CA ALA A 297 -72.88 -35.31 -27.04
C ALA A 297 -73.73 -35.69 -28.20
N GLY A 298 -73.89 -36.96 -28.45
CA GLY A 298 -74.93 -37.55 -29.28
C GLY A 298 -76.18 -37.83 -28.44
N SER A 299 -77.26 -37.26 -28.86
CA SER A 299 -78.62 -37.29 -28.33
C SER A 299 -79.33 -38.64 -28.56
N PRO A 300 -80.50 -38.87 -27.94
CA PRO A 300 -81.02 -40.11 -27.38
C PRO A 300 -82.11 -40.78 -28.18
N ARG A 301 -82.42 -41.99 -27.92
CA ARG A 301 -83.71 -42.66 -28.05
C ARG A 301 -83.58 -44.02 -27.40
N GLY A 302 -84.43 -44.40 -26.58
CA GLY A 302 -85.88 -44.53 -26.47
C GLY A 302 -86.10 -45.87 -25.78
N VAL A 303 -86.86 -45.76 -24.75
CA VAL A 303 -88.13 -46.42 -24.60
C VAL A 303 -88.13 -47.93 -24.21
N VAL A 304 -88.89 -48.16 -23.18
CA VAL A 304 -89.86 -49.18 -22.73
C VAL A 304 -89.37 -50.38 -21.95
N ASP A 305 -89.99 -50.42 -20.82
CA ASP A 305 -90.82 -51.43 -20.13
C ASP A 305 -90.17 -52.75 -19.70
N ALA A 306 -90.47 -52.99 -18.52
CA ALA A 306 -91.51 -53.65 -17.80
C ALA A 306 -91.01 -54.81 -16.95
N THR A 307 -91.47 -54.71 -15.69
CA THR A 307 -91.94 -55.82 -14.85
C THR A 307 -91.00 -56.89 -14.32
N GLY A 308 -90.95 -56.99 -13.07
CA GLY A 308 -91.50 -58.14 -12.42
C GLY A 308 -90.60 -58.86 -11.43
N SER A 309 -91.11 -58.82 -10.28
CA SER A 309 -90.87 -59.66 -9.15
C SER A 309 -89.85 -59.19 -8.11
#